data_05cfbf10383053ffe8ccea4bc095b42e
#
_entry.id   05cfbf10383053ffe8ccea4bc095b42e
#
_cell.length_a   1.000
_cell.length_b   1.000
_cell.length_c   1.000
_cell.angle_alpha   90.00
_cell.angle_beta   90.00
_cell.angle_gamma   90.00
#
_symmetry.space_group_name_H-M   'P 1'
#
loop_
_entity.id
_entity.type
_entity.pdbx_description
1 polymer ?
#
loop_
_entity_poly.entity_id
_entity_poly.type
_entity_poly.pdbx_seq_one_letter_code
_entity_poly.pdbx_strand_id
1 'polypeptide(L)'
;MKRNRKIGSVKPALTNTTQTTVRFSEVDSMQVVWHGEYVRYFEDGREAFGRKYPGIGYLDFYAYGYTAPIVDLQLQYVAPLTVNDVAIIETRLIDTAAAKLCFEYIIHRECDGALVARGSSVQVFVDSDGNMCLNNPTFFEEWKRRWLTKQ
;
A
#
# COMPACT_ATOMS: atom_id res chain seq x y z
N MET A 1 11.16 -10.48 -20.33
CA MET A 1 10.36 -9.25 -20.23
C MET A 1 9.30 -9.46 -19.16
N LYS A 2 9.39 -8.76 -18.03
CA LYS A 2 8.33 -8.81 -17.02
C LYS A 2 7.12 -8.07 -17.59
N ARG A 3 6.03 -8.78 -17.87
CA ARG A 3 4.77 -8.14 -18.22
C ARG A 3 4.35 -7.28 -17.02
N ASN A 4 4.24 -5.97 -17.22
CA ASN A 4 3.65 -5.08 -16.25
C ASN A 4 2.20 -5.55 -16.00
N ARG A 5 2.00 -6.12 -14.83
CA ARG A 5 0.69 -6.61 -14.43
C ARG A 5 -0.25 -5.43 -14.24
N LYS A 6 -1.40 -5.48 -14.89
CA LYS A 6 -2.41 -4.44 -14.69
C LYS A 6 -2.88 -4.46 -13.23
N ILE A 7 -2.79 -3.31 -12.57
CA ILE A 7 -3.27 -3.15 -11.19
C ILE A 7 -4.77 -3.45 -11.15
N GLY A 8 -5.19 -4.25 -10.17
CA GLY A 8 -6.59 -4.68 -10.03
C GLY A 8 -6.96 -5.94 -10.80
N SER A 9 -6.04 -6.51 -11.60
CA SER A 9 -6.32 -7.71 -12.40
C SER A 9 -6.25 -9.01 -11.61
N VAL A 10 -5.74 -8.98 -10.39
CA VAL A 10 -5.56 -10.14 -9.52
C VAL A 10 -6.44 -10.01 -8.30
N LYS A 11 -7.05 -11.11 -7.88
CA LYS A 11 -7.79 -11.15 -6.63
C LYS A 11 -6.83 -10.98 -5.46
N PRO A 12 -7.05 -9.97 -4.59
CA PRO A 12 -6.20 -9.78 -3.42
C PRO A 12 -6.46 -10.87 -2.38
N ALA A 13 -5.43 -11.17 -1.58
CA ALA A 13 -5.56 -12.06 -0.43
C ALA A 13 -6.33 -11.39 0.71
N LEU A 14 -6.08 -10.10 0.93
CA LEU A 14 -6.74 -9.28 1.95
C LEU A 14 -6.89 -7.86 1.40
N THR A 15 -7.93 -7.16 1.87
CA THR A 15 -8.17 -5.76 1.54
C THR A 15 -8.51 -4.96 2.79
N ASN A 16 -8.22 -3.68 2.76
CA ASN A 16 -8.70 -2.71 3.72
C ASN A 16 -8.99 -1.39 3.01
N THR A 17 -10.06 -0.73 3.41
CA THR A 17 -10.45 0.57 2.88
C THR A 17 -10.36 1.60 3.99
N THR A 18 -9.72 2.72 3.72
CA THR A 18 -9.67 3.89 4.59
C THR A 18 -9.98 5.13 3.76
N GLN A 19 -10.20 6.25 4.44
CA GLN A 19 -10.48 7.50 3.74
C GLN A 19 -9.71 8.65 4.38
N THR A 20 -9.43 9.65 3.57
CA THR A 20 -8.82 10.90 4.02
C THR A 20 -9.47 12.07 3.29
N THR A 21 -9.62 13.18 4.00
CA THR A 21 -10.10 14.42 3.41
C THR A 21 -8.91 15.22 2.91
N VAL A 22 -8.96 15.67 1.65
CA VAL A 22 -7.90 16.47 1.04
C VAL A 22 -7.77 17.80 1.78
N ARG A 23 -6.55 18.12 2.21
CA ARG A 23 -6.21 19.34 2.91
C ARG A 23 -5.70 20.41 1.94
N PHE A 24 -5.87 21.66 2.33
CA PHE A 24 -5.33 22.81 1.57
C PHE A 24 -3.82 22.68 1.32
N SER A 25 -3.06 22.15 2.30
CA SER A 25 -1.62 21.96 2.18
C SER A 25 -1.21 20.90 1.14
N GLU A 26 -2.16 20.11 0.64
CA GLU A 26 -1.90 19.02 -0.30
C GLU A 26 -2.14 19.42 -1.75
N VAL A 27 -2.73 20.58 -1.99
CA VAL A 27 -3.00 21.06 -3.35
C VAL A 27 -1.91 22.00 -3.84
N ASP A 28 -1.69 22.00 -5.14
CA ASP A 28 -0.71 22.86 -5.82
C ASP A 28 -1.37 24.12 -6.42
N SER A 29 -0.61 24.88 -7.18
CA SER A 29 -1.09 26.11 -7.80
C SER A 29 -2.19 25.90 -8.85
N MET A 30 -2.39 24.68 -9.33
CA MET A 30 -3.51 24.30 -10.19
C MET A 30 -4.78 23.95 -9.42
N GLN A 31 -4.75 24.07 -8.09
CA GLN A 31 -5.85 23.76 -7.18
C GLN A 31 -6.24 22.28 -7.14
N VAL A 32 -5.36 21.40 -7.56
CA VAL A 32 -5.51 19.97 -7.44
C VAL A 32 -4.42 19.37 -6.56
N VAL A 33 -4.68 18.21 -5.98
CA VAL A 33 -3.68 17.53 -5.15
C VAL A 33 -2.40 17.34 -5.96
N TRP A 34 -1.28 17.78 -5.36
CA TRP A 34 0.02 17.62 -5.98
C TRP A 34 0.33 16.14 -6.21
N HIS A 35 0.91 15.85 -7.37
CA HIS A 35 1.13 14.46 -7.78
C HIS A 35 1.97 13.66 -6.77
N GLY A 36 2.85 14.28 -6.01
CA GLY A 36 3.65 13.61 -4.97
C GLY A 36 2.88 13.22 -3.72
N GLU A 37 1.72 13.82 -3.44
CA GLU A 37 0.91 13.50 -2.27
C GLU A 37 0.28 12.10 -2.34
N TYR A 38 0.09 11.55 -3.53
CA TYR A 38 -0.54 10.23 -3.71
C TYR A 38 0.29 9.11 -3.08
N VAL A 39 1.60 9.27 -3.02
CA VAL A 39 2.47 8.32 -2.29
C VAL A 39 2.13 8.32 -0.80
N ARG A 40 1.84 9.48 -0.21
CA ARG A 40 1.39 9.56 1.19
C ARG A 40 0.04 8.90 1.38
N TYR A 41 -0.88 9.05 0.45
CA TYR A 41 -2.18 8.37 0.52
C TYR A 41 -1.99 6.85 0.50
N PHE A 42 -1.05 6.34 -0.28
CA PHE A 42 -0.72 4.91 -0.26
C PHE A 42 -0.12 4.49 1.09
N GLU A 43 0.73 5.32 1.68
CA GLU A 43 1.27 5.07 3.02
C GLU A 43 0.18 5.06 4.08
N ASP A 44 -0.75 6.01 4.02
CA ASP A 44 -1.92 6.04 4.91
C ASP A 44 -2.73 4.74 4.76
N GLY A 45 -2.91 4.27 3.53
CA GLY A 45 -3.59 3.02 3.24
C GLY A 45 -2.89 1.81 3.85
N ARG A 46 -1.56 1.71 3.70
CA ARG A 46 -0.77 0.62 4.30
C ARG A 46 -0.82 0.66 5.82
N GLU A 47 -0.72 1.84 6.41
CA GLU A 47 -0.77 2.00 7.87
C GLU A 47 -2.13 1.54 8.41
N ALA A 48 -3.22 1.95 7.77
CA ALA A 48 -4.56 1.49 8.14
C ALA A 48 -4.72 -0.02 7.94
N PHE A 49 -4.15 -0.57 6.88
CA PHE A 49 -4.15 -2.01 6.63
C PHE A 49 -3.43 -2.76 7.76
N GLY A 50 -2.28 -2.26 8.19
CA GLY A 50 -1.51 -2.87 9.30
C GLY A 50 -2.24 -2.80 10.64
N ARG A 51 -3.09 -1.80 10.84
CA ARG A 51 -3.94 -1.73 12.04
C ARG A 51 -5.08 -2.72 11.99
N LYS A 52 -5.65 -2.96 10.82
CA LYS A 52 -6.73 -3.94 10.64
C LYS A 52 -6.24 -5.38 10.75
N TYR A 53 -5.05 -5.65 10.26
CA TYR A 53 -4.42 -6.97 10.28
C TYR A 53 -3.09 -6.90 11.04
N PRO A 54 -3.12 -6.76 12.40
CA PRO A 54 -1.92 -6.50 13.19
C PRO A 54 -0.81 -7.52 13.01
N GLY A 55 0.43 -7.05 13.10
CA GLY A 55 1.65 -7.85 13.05
C GLY A 55 2.61 -7.46 11.92
N ILE A 56 2.20 -6.55 11.02
CA ILE A 56 3.03 -6.05 9.93
C ILE A 56 3.08 -4.53 9.87
N GLY A 57 2.87 -3.84 10.99
CA GLY A 57 3.14 -2.42 11.09
C GLY A 57 4.64 -2.14 11.12
N TYR A 58 5.04 -0.90 10.86
CA TYR A 58 6.45 -0.49 10.84
C TYR A 58 7.18 -0.89 12.14
N LEU A 59 6.54 -0.67 13.29
CA LEU A 59 7.14 -1.01 14.58
C LEU A 59 7.25 -2.53 14.79
N ASP A 60 6.39 -3.31 14.17
CA ASP A 60 6.49 -4.77 14.22
C ASP A 60 7.74 -5.26 13.51
N PHE A 61 8.02 -4.76 12.31
CA PHE A 61 9.26 -5.09 11.59
C PHE A 61 10.48 -4.74 12.43
N TYR A 62 10.50 -3.53 12.96
CA TYR A 62 11.60 -3.04 13.75
C TYR A 62 11.82 -3.88 15.01
N ALA A 63 10.73 -4.26 15.69
CA ALA A 63 10.80 -5.09 16.90
C ALA A 63 11.42 -6.47 16.64
N TYR A 64 11.22 -7.02 15.42
CA TYR A 64 11.82 -8.31 15.02
C TYR A 64 13.21 -8.16 14.38
N GLY A 65 13.75 -6.96 14.31
CA GLY A 65 15.09 -6.71 13.77
C GLY A 65 15.13 -6.60 12.25
N TYR A 66 14.00 -6.24 11.62
CA TYR A 66 13.92 -6.08 10.18
C TYR A 66 13.47 -4.68 9.78
N THR A 67 13.77 -4.30 8.55
CA THR A 67 13.14 -3.18 7.85
C THR A 67 12.56 -3.70 6.55
N ALA A 68 11.61 -2.95 5.99
CA ALA A 68 10.94 -3.35 4.76
C ALA A 68 10.89 -2.18 3.77
N PRO A 69 12.03 -1.82 3.18
CA PRO A 69 12.09 -0.71 2.23
C PRO A 69 11.30 -1.00 0.96
N ILE A 70 10.71 0.05 0.40
CA ILE A 70 10.08 -0.01 -0.91
C ILE A 70 11.17 -0.05 -1.98
N VAL A 71 11.10 -1.03 -2.88
CA VAL A 71 12.04 -1.20 -3.98
C VAL A 71 11.38 -0.99 -5.34
N ASP A 72 10.05 -0.98 -5.40
CA ASP A 72 9.29 -0.70 -6.62
C ASP A 72 8.03 0.05 -6.22
N LEU A 73 7.74 1.15 -6.91
CA LEU A 73 6.55 1.95 -6.70
C LEU A 73 6.01 2.37 -8.06
N GLN A 74 4.75 2.02 -8.33
CA GLN A 74 4.06 2.40 -9.56
C GLN A 74 2.85 3.25 -9.20
N LEU A 75 2.57 4.25 -10.03
CA LEU A 75 1.49 5.19 -9.79
C LEU A 75 0.93 5.66 -11.14
N GLN A 76 -0.38 5.54 -11.28
CA GLN A 76 -1.13 6.02 -12.44
C GLN A 76 -2.19 7.00 -11.98
N TYR A 77 -2.17 8.20 -12.53
CA TYR A 77 -3.13 9.26 -12.27
C TYR A 77 -4.26 9.19 -13.31
N VAL A 78 -5.50 9.23 -12.84
CA VAL A 78 -6.67 9.09 -13.72
C VAL A 78 -7.56 10.32 -13.65
N ALA A 79 -7.85 10.83 -12.44
CA ALA A 79 -8.68 12.01 -12.23
C ALA A 79 -8.17 12.81 -11.04
N PRO A 80 -8.39 14.13 -11.01
CA PRO A 80 -7.87 14.97 -9.92
C PRO A 80 -8.71 14.87 -8.64
N LEU A 81 -8.07 15.27 -7.54
CA LEU A 81 -8.73 15.58 -6.27
C LEU A 81 -8.52 17.06 -5.96
N THR A 82 -9.49 17.69 -5.34
CA THR A 82 -9.44 19.09 -4.90
C THR A 82 -9.63 19.18 -3.39
N VAL A 83 -9.43 20.38 -2.83
CA VAL A 83 -9.61 20.62 -1.39
C VAL A 83 -11.01 20.18 -0.94
N ASN A 84 -11.05 19.51 0.19
CA ASN A 84 -12.26 18.96 0.82
C ASN A 84 -12.89 17.76 0.11
N ASP A 85 -12.35 17.30 -1.01
CA ASP A 85 -12.72 15.99 -1.53
C ASP A 85 -12.31 14.91 -0.52
N VAL A 86 -13.10 13.85 -0.45
CA VAL A 86 -12.75 12.67 0.34
C VAL A 86 -12.18 11.61 -0.61
N ALA A 87 -10.95 11.21 -0.36
CA ALA A 87 -10.29 10.12 -1.07
C ALA A 87 -10.57 8.81 -0.34
N ILE A 88 -11.14 7.84 -1.04
CA ILE A 88 -11.34 6.48 -0.52
C ILE A 88 -10.19 5.63 -1.03
N ILE A 89 -9.38 5.13 -0.12
CA ILE A 89 -8.15 4.40 -0.41
C ILE A 89 -8.37 2.92 -0.10
N GLU A 90 -8.42 2.09 -1.14
CA GLU A 90 -8.45 0.65 -1.00
C GLU A 90 -7.02 0.12 -1.09
N THR A 91 -6.55 -0.56 -0.05
CA THR A 91 -5.24 -1.22 0.01
C THR A 91 -5.45 -2.71 -0.11
N ARG A 92 -4.75 -3.33 -1.04
CA ARG A 92 -4.93 -4.72 -1.46
C ARG A 92 -3.62 -5.47 -1.30
N LEU A 93 -3.59 -6.48 -0.43
CA LEU A 93 -2.42 -7.35 -0.31
C LEU A 93 -2.46 -8.39 -1.44
N ILE A 94 -1.41 -8.44 -2.22
CA ILE A 94 -1.23 -9.44 -3.27
C ILE A 94 -0.29 -10.50 -2.74
N ASP A 95 -0.78 -11.72 -2.53
CA ASP A 95 0.03 -12.81 -2.02
C ASP A 95 1.07 -13.26 -3.05
N THR A 96 2.24 -13.63 -2.56
CA THR A 96 3.35 -14.14 -3.38
C THR A 96 4.16 -15.13 -2.56
N ALA A 97 4.72 -16.14 -3.23
CA ALA A 97 5.65 -17.08 -2.60
C ALA A 97 7.04 -16.48 -2.38
N ALA A 98 7.37 -15.38 -3.06
CA ALA A 98 8.66 -14.70 -2.90
C ALA A 98 8.72 -13.94 -1.56
N ALA A 99 9.95 -13.66 -1.10
CA ALA A 99 10.19 -12.88 0.13
C ALA A 99 9.94 -11.38 -0.14
N LYS A 100 8.70 -11.03 -0.34
CA LYS A 100 8.25 -9.68 -0.70
C LYS A 100 6.90 -9.39 -0.06
N LEU A 101 6.66 -8.10 0.16
CA LEU A 101 5.37 -7.59 0.59
C LEU A 101 4.82 -6.72 -0.56
N CYS A 102 3.81 -7.22 -1.23
CA CYS A 102 3.26 -6.60 -2.44
C CYS A 102 1.87 -6.04 -2.15
N PHE A 103 1.71 -4.73 -2.39
CA PHE A 103 0.42 -4.06 -2.27
C PHE A 103 0.00 -3.42 -3.58
N GLU A 104 -1.30 -3.38 -3.80
CA GLU A 104 -1.94 -2.53 -4.78
C GLU A 104 -2.85 -1.53 -4.09
N TYR A 105 -3.04 -0.36 -4.70
CA TYR A 105 -3.84 0.73 -4.16
C TYR A 105 -4.79 1.22 -5.23
N ILE A 106 -6.04 1.45 -4.84
CA ILE A 106 -7.04 2.05 -5.71
C ILE A 106 -7.70 3.19 -4.95
N ILE A 107 -7.66 4.40 -5.52
CA ILE A 107 -8.24 5.59 -4.90
C ILE A 107 -9.44 6.03 -5.73
N HIS A 108 -10.57 6.19 -5.04
CA HIS A 108 -11.80 6.74 -5.61
C HIS A 108 -12.14 8.06 -4.91
N ARG A 109 -12.79 8.96 -5.63
CA ARG A 109 -13.38 10.17 -5.06
C ARG A 109 -14.77 9.83 -4.52
N GLU A 110 -15.00 10.13 -3.23
CA GLU A 110 -16.23 9.72 -2.56
C GLU A 110 -17.48 10.33 -3.21
N CYS A 111 -17.44 11.63 -3.55
CA CYS A 111 -18.65 12.36 -3.95
C CYS A 111 -19.31 11.83 -5.24
N ASP A 112 -18.54 11.22 -6.14
CA ASP A 112 -19.04 10.72 -7.42
C ASP A 112 -18.55 9.31 -7.77
N GLY A 113 -17.73 8.69 -6.92
CA GLY A 113 -17.16 7.36 -7.16
C GLY A 113 -16.13 7.30 -8.28
N ALA A 114 -15.66 8.43 -8.78
CA ALA A 114 -14.69 8.45 -9.88
C ALA A 114 -13.37 7.79 -9.46
N LEU A 115 -12.79 6.98 -10.35
CA LEU A 115 -11.44 6.47 -10.17
C LEU A 115 -10.46 7.63 -10.27
N VAL A 116 -9.66 7.84 -9.23
CA VAL A 116 -8.70 8.95 -9.12
C VAL A 116 -7.29 8.50 -9.47
N ALA A 117 -6.86 7.41 -8.86
CA ALA A 117 -5.51 6.88 -9.06
C ALA A 117 -5.46 5.41 -8.71
N ARG A 118 -4.46 4.74 -9.22
CA ARG A 118 -4.11 3.37 -8.83
C ARG A 118 -2.60 3.23 -8.80
N GLY A 119 -2.12 2.33 -7.97
CA GLY A 119 -0.70 2.13 -7.83
C GLY A 119 -0.36 0.79 -7.24
N SER A 120 0.92 0.53 -7.12
CA SER A 120 1.44 -0.68 -6.49
C SER A 120 2.76 -0.38 -5.81
N SER A 121 3.06 -1.13 -4.77
CA SER A 121 4.36 -1.08 -4.12
C SER A 121 4.86 -2.48 -3.84
N VAL A 122 6.18 -2.64 -3.90
CA VAL A 122 6.87 -3.86 -3.50
C VAL A 122 7.88 -3.50 -2.45
N GLN A 123 7.83 -4.19 -1.32
CA GLN A 123 8.80 -4.09 -0.25
C GLN A 123 9.57 -5.40 -0.15
N VAL A 124 10.85 -5.32 0.17
CA VAL A 124 11.67 -6.49 0.52
C VAL A 124 11.99 -6.42 2.01
N PHE A 125 12.41 -7.54 2.58
CA PHE A 125 12.83 -7.59 3.98
C PHE A 125 14.35 -7.48 4.05
N VAL A 126 14.81 -6.59 4.92
CA VAL A 126 16.24 -6.37 5.17
C VAL A 126 16.50 -6.64 6.66
N ASP A 127 17.49 -7.48 6.94
CA ASP A 127 17.84 -7.85 8.33
C ASP A 127 18.69 -6.77 9.00
N SER A 128 19.04 -7.00 10.27
CA SER A 128 19.82 -6.04 11.08
C SER A 128 21.24 -5.83 10.57
N ASP A 129 21.77 -6.74 9.75
CA ASP A 129 23.10 -6.62 9.13
C ASP A 129 23.03 -5.90 7.77
N GLY A 130 21.86 -5.48 7.34
CA GLY A 130 21.66 -4.78 6.08
C GLY A 130 21.52 -5.70 4.87
N ASN A 131 21.32 -6.99 5.08
CA ASN A 131 21.19 -7.97 4.00
C ASN A 131 19.73 -8.20 3.64
N MET A 132 19.45 -8.24 2.33
CA MET A 132 18.11 -8.58 1.83
C MET A 132 17.82 -10.06 2.11
N CYS A 133 16.64 -10.33 2.69
CA CYS A 133 16.21 -11.70 2.96
C CYS A 133 15.77 -12.39 1.68
N LEU A 134 16.23 -13.63 1.49
CA LEU A 134 15.84 -14.48 0.36
C LEU A 134 14.58 -15.30 0.66
N ASN A 135 14.25 -15.45 1.94
CA ASN A 135 13.05 -16.13 2.42
C ASN A 135 12.30 -15.20 3.35
N ASN A 136 11.01 -15.40 3.48
CA ASN A 136 10.21 -14.61 4.41
C ASN A 136 10.72 -14.77 5.85
N PRO A 137 10.85 -13.68 6.61
CA PRO A 137 11.08 -13.78 8.04
C PRO A 137 9.98 -14.61 8.73
N THR A 138 10.34 -15.29 9.79
CA THR A 138 9.40 -16.16 10.54
C THR A 138 8.16 -15.41 11.00
N PHE A 139 8.30 -14.17 11.48
CA PHE A 139 7.15 -13.38 11.94
C PHE A 139 6.16 -13.10 10.79
N PHE A 140 6.65 -12.90 9.58
CA PHE A 140 5.79 -12.66 8.41
C PHE A 140 5.08 -13.94 7.97
N GLU A 141 5.76 -15.08 8.01
CA GLU A 141 5.14 -16.39 7.75
C GLU A 141 4.02 -16.67 8.77
N GLU A 142 4.25 -16.37 10.03
CA GLU A 142 3.23 -16.51 11.09
C GLU A 142 2.04 -15.57 10.85
N TRP A 143 2.31 -14.32 10.46
CA TRP A 143 1.27 -13.36 10.11
C TRP A 143 0.42 -13.88 8.94
N LYS A 144 1.06 -14.40 7.90
CA LYS A 144 0.36 -14.99 6.75
C LYS A 144 -0.52 -16.18 7.18
N ARG A 145 -0.01 -17.07 8.00
CA ARG A 145 -0.79 -18.19 8.53
C ARG A 145 -2.01 -17.70 9.31
N ARG A 146 -1.84 -16.66 10.10
CA ARG A 146 -2.91 -16.11 10.93
C ARG A 146 -4.03 -15.48 10.10
N TRP A 147 -3.68 -14.73 9.06
CA TRP A 147 -4.65 -13.89 8.34
C TRP A 147 -5.07 -14.46 7.00
N LEU A 148 -4.24 -15.19 6.28
CA LEU A 148 -4.54 -15.69 4.95
C LEU A 148 -5.21 -17.06 4.93
N THR A 149 -5.03 -17.87 5.96
CA THR A 149 -5.58 -19.23 6.01
C THR A 149 -7.01 -19.30 6.57
N LYS A 150 -7.57 -18.20 7.02
CA LYS A 150 -8.91 -18.10 7.63
C LYS A 150 -10.02 -17.69 6.64
N GLN A 151 -9.74 -17.77 5.37
CA GLN A 151 -10.73 -17.45 4.33
C GLN A 151 -11.49 -18.66 3.85
#